data_118b3f19b0e313e45235768dfead1a11
#
_entry.id   118b3f19b0e313e45235768dfead1a11
#
_cell.length_a   1.000
_cell.length_b   1.000
_cell.length_c   1.000
_cell.angle_alpha   90.00
_cell.angle_beta   90.00
_cell.angle_gamma   90.00
#
_symmetry.space_group_name_H-M   'P 1'
#
loop_
_entity.id
_entity.type
_entity.pdbx_description
1 polymer ?
#
loop_
_entity_poly.entity_id
_entity_poly.type
_entity_poly.pdbx_seq_one_letter_code
_entity_poly.pdbx_strand_id
1 'polypeptide(L)'
;MHWAEGFIAVDWGTTNRRAWRIAHGRPIEEFEDGRGVLSVGKSEFPAAVAEIRERLGNWPMLMAGMVGSNRGWIEAPYVPCPAGFDDVTAALIWAEEERTAIVPGLSCDPPDVMRGEEVQVLGALEAGLVPEDALVCHPGTHNKWVTLKAGRIERFRTVMTGEMFNLLQKHSILSDLLNDEMAVDEAFCDGVRRGLEGDAVTAELFSVRAGVLLGKRRKEDATDYTSGLLIGADVGSSIRHGDGMVYVMGRPELTRLYAAALGVAGREAKEIDGEAAFLAGIQAIAGRI
;
A
#
# COMPACT_ATOMS: atom_id res chain seq x y z
N MET A 1 -28.50 -11.16 -10.41
CA MET A 1 -28.29 -10.17 -9.33
C MET A 1 -27.63 -8.98 -9.99
N HIS A 2 -28.14 -7.77 -9.76
CA HIS A 2 -27.56 -6.58 -10.38
C HIS A 2 -26.51 -5.99 -9.45
N TRP A 3 -25.30 -5.78 -9.94
CA TRP A 3 -24.22 -5.08 -9.26
C TRP A 3 -24.65 -3.69 -8.75
N ALA A 4 -25.57 -3.04 -9.48
CA ALA A 4 -26.15 -1.75 -9.10
C ALA A 4 -26.97 -1.75 -7.81
N GLU A 5 -27.53 -2.90 -7.39
CA GLU A 5 -28.31 -2.99 -6.14
C GLU A 5 -27.42 -3.15 -4.92
N GLY A 6 -26.24 -3.78 -5.10
CA GLY A 6 -25.25 -3.99 -4.08
C GLY A 6 -24.29 -5.12 -4.41
N PHE A 7 -23.17 -5.14 -3.71
CA PHE A 7 -22.13 -6.16 -3.85
C PHE A 7 -21.28 -6.22 -2.57
N ILE A 8 -20.43 -7.24 -2.49
CA ILE A 8 -19.41 -7.34 -1.44
C ILE A 8 -18.08 -6.89 -2.03
N ALA A 9 -17.48 -5.85 -1.45
CA ALA A 9 -16.12 -5.44 -1.72
C ALA A 9 -15.16 -6.19 -0.79
N VAL A 10 -14.04 -6.69 -1.31
CA VAL A 10 -13.03 -7.39 -0.48
C VAL A 10 -11.64 -6.85 -0.80
N ASP A 11 -10.97 -6.35 0.23
CA ASP A 11 -9.51 -6.14 0.22
C ASP A 11 -8.86 -7.36 0.87
N TRP A 12 -8.24 -8.21 0.04
CA TRP A 12 -7.65 -9.46 0.50
C TRP A 12 -6.13 -9.40 0.43
N GLY A 13 -5.54 -8.97 1.52
CA GLY A 13 -4.10 -8.84 1.67
C GLY A 13 -3.36 -10.15 1.93
N THR A 14 -2.08 -10.04 2.21
CA THR A 14 -1.20 -11.18 2.51
C THR A 14 -1.56 -11.87 3.82
N THR A 15 -1.83 -11.07 4.87
CA THR A 15 -2.07 -11.54 6.26
C THR A 15 -3.49 -11.33 6.73
N ASN A 16 -4.15 -10.30 6.26
CA ASN A 16 -5.50 -9.91 6.67
C ASN A 16 -6.41 -9.83 5.45
N ARG A 17 -7.73 -9.92 5.68
CA ARG A 17 -8.76 -9.55 4.72
C ARG A 17 -9.77 -8.64 5.41
N ARG A 18 -10.28 -7.68 4.63
CA ARG A 18 -11.43 -6.85 4.98
C ARG A 18 -12.52 -7.03 3.95
N ALA A 19 -13.76 -7.04 4.38
CA ALA A 19 -14.89 -7.16 3.48
C ALA A 19 -16.01 -6.23 3.91
N TRP A 20 -16.63 -5.57 2.92
CA TRP A 20 -17.74 -4.64 3.11
C TRP A 20 -18.92 -5.04 2.24
N ARG A 21 -20.10 -5.07 2.82
CA ARG A 21 -21.33 -5.07 2.05
C ARG A 21 -21.66 -3.66 1.61
N ILE A 22 -21.66 -3.44 0.31
CA ILE A 22 -22.02 -2.18 -0.30
C ILE A 22 -23.47 -2.27 -0.76
N ALA A 23 -24.32 -1.30 -0.39
CA ALA A 23 -25.67 -1.16 -0.91
C ALA A 23 -25.97 0.33 -1.14
N HIS A 24 -26.57 0.63 -2.29
CA HIS A 24 -26.90 2.01 -2.70
C HIS A 24 -25.69 2.96 -2.59
N GLY A 25 -24.51 2.51 -2.98
CA GLY A 25 -23.26 3.28 -2.96
C GLY A 25 -22.67 3.54 -1.57
N ARG A 26 -23.09 2.80 -0.53
CA ARG A 26 -22.59 2.97 0.83
C ARG A 26 -22.22 1.64 1.47
N PRO A 27 -21.13 1.57 2.24
CA PRO A 27 -20.86 0.43 3.11
C PRO A 27 -21.91 0.39 4.22
N ILE A 28 -22.58 -0.75 4.41
CA ILE A 28 -23.65 -0.92 5.40
C ILE A 28 -23.31 -1.99 6.44
N GLU A 29 -22.34 -2.83 6.15
CA GLU A 29 -21.84 -3.87 7.04
C GLU A 29 -20.41 -4.20 6.66
N GLU A 30 -19.57 -4.51 7.64
CA GLU A 30 -18.16 -4.84 7.40
C GLU A 30 -17.63 -5.84 8.41
N PHE A 31 -16.55 -6.52 8.05
CA PHE A 31 -15.71 -7.25 8.99
C PHE A 31 -14.25 -7.27 8.52
N GLU A 32 -13.34 -7.44 9.47
CA GLU A 32 -11.92 -7.71 9.26
C GLU A 32 -11.53 -8.96 10.03
N ASP A 33 -10.65 -9.77 9.44
CA ASP A 33 -10.03 -10.91 10.13
C ASP A 33 -8.61 -11.19 9.63
N GLY A 34 -7.87 -12.05 10.35
CA GLY A 34 -6.50 -12.44 10.03
C GLY A 34 -6.39 -13.52 8.92
N ARG A 35 -7.43 -13.73 8.11
CA ARG A 35 -7.42 -14.74 7.03
C ARG A 35 -6.92 -14.17 5.70
N GLY A 36 -5.68 -13.66 5.70
CA GLY A 36 -5.02 -13.26 4.46
C GLY A 36 -4.67 -14.48 3.58
N VAL A 37 -4.23 -14.22 2.34
CA VAL A 37 -4.00 -15.28 1.33
C VAL A 37 -3.00 -16.36 1.77
N LEU A 38 -2.05 -16.04 2.66
CA LEU A 38 -1.06 -17.02 3.15
C LEU A 38 -1.67 -18.05 4.12
N SER A 39 -2.83 -17.76 4.71
CA SER A 39 -3.54 -18.65 5.64
C SER A 39 -4.61 -19.51 4.96
N VAL A 40 -4.81 -19.36 3.65
CA VAL A 40 -5.83 -20.06 2.87
C VAL A 40 -5.16 -20.96 1.84
N GLY A 41 -5.43 -22.27 1.91
CA GLY A 41 -4.96 -23.21 0.90
C GLY A 41 -5.62 -22.95 -0.46
N LYS A 42 -4.89 -23.20 -1.55
CA LYS A 42 -5.37 -22.85 -2.91
C LYS A 42 -6.74 -23.45 -3.25
N SER A 43 -7.05 -24.63 -2.75
CA SER A 43 -8.36 -25.30 -2.91
C SER A 43 -9.44 -24.80 -1.93
N GLU A 44 -9.09 -24.00 -0.94
CA GLU A 44 -10.01 -23.56 0.12
C GLU A 44 -10.63 -22.18 -0.15
N PHE A 45 -10.14 -21.45 -1.18
CA PHE A 45 -10.70 -20.14 -1.53
C PHE A 45 -12.22 -20.16 -1.81
N PRO A 46 -12.80 -21.15 -2.51
CA PRO A 46 -14.26 -21.19 -2.70
C PRO A 46 -15.01 -21.25 -1.36
N ALA A 47 -14.52 -22.03 -0.38
CA ALA A 47 -15.12 -22.11 0.95
C ALA A 47 -14.94 -20.78 1.73
N ALA A 48 -13.77 -20.15 1.62
CA ALA A 48 -13.52 -18.86 2.26
C ALA A 48 -14.38 -17.73 1.66
N VAL A 49 -14.69 -17.78 0.36
CA VAL A 49 -15.64 -16.88 -0.30
C VAL A 49 -17.07 -17.15 0.16
N ALA A 50 -17.46 -18.42 0.29
CA ALA A 50 -18.78 -18.79 0.82
C ALA A 50 -18.97 -18.26 2.25
N GLU A 51 -17.95 -18.36 3.09
CA GLU A 51 -17.97 -17.82 4.46
C GLU A 51 -18.18 -16.29 4.49
N ILE A 52 -17.55 -15.54 3.57
CA ILE A 52 -17.80 -14.09 3.45
C ILE A 52 -19.27 -13.85 3.12
N ARG A 53 -19.85 -14.63 2.19
CA ARG A 53 -21.27 -14.52 1.84
C ARG A 53 -22.22 -14.92 2.96
N GLU A 54 -21.84 -15.88 3.79
CA GLU A 54 -22.63 -16.24 4.98
C GLU A 54 -22.73 -15.09 5.97
N ARG A 55 -21.66 -14.29 6.10
CA ARG A 55 -21.62 -13.12 6.99
C ARG A 55 -22.32 -11.90 6.40
N LEU A 56 -22.04 -11.57 5.13
CA LEU A 56 -22.48 -10.31 4.51
C LEU A 56 -23.66 -10.47 3.53
N GLY A 57 -24.19 -11.69 3.39
CA GLY A 57 -25.28 -11.99 2.47
C GLY A 57 -24.79 -12.48 1.10
N ASN A 58 -25.70 -13.12 0.35
CA ASN A 58 -25.41 -13.78 -0.91
C ASN A 58 -25.38 -12.79 -2.11
N TRP A 59 -24.45 -11.85 -2.08
CA TRP A 59 -24.27 -10.79 -3.08
C TRP A 59 -23.16 -11.12 -4.10
N PRO A 60 -23.13 -10.46 -5.28
CA PRO A 60 -21.95 -10.42 -6.13
C PRO A 60 -20.73 -9.92 -5.35
N MET A 61 -19.53 -10.32 -5.76
CA MET A 61 -18.31 -9.99 -5.01
C MET A 61 -17.21 -9.48 -5.93
N LEU A 62 -16.62 -8.34 -5.56
CA LEU A 62 -15.45 -7.78 -6.23
C LEU A 62 -14.28 -7.76 -5.25
N MET A 63 -13.21 -8.45 -5.60
CA MET A 63 -12.05 -8.65 -4.75
C MET A 63 -10.82 -7.99 -5.34
N ALA A 64 -10.04 -7.30 -4.51
CA ALA A 64 -8.75 -6.72 -4.86
C ALA A 64 -7.64 -7.25 -3.95
N GLY A 65 -6.40 -7.00 -4.32
CA GLY A 65 -5.22 -7.36 -3.55
C GLY A 65 -4.67 -8.75 -3.86
N MET A 66 -4.00 -9.34 -2.89
CA MET A 66 -3.20 -10.57 -3.06
C MET A 66 -4.00 -11.81 -3.44
N VAL A 67 -5.32 -11.79 -3.34
CA VAL A 67 -6.21 -12.86 -3.85
C VAL A 67 -6.01 -13.11 -5.34
N GLY A 68 -5.64 -12.09 -6.11
CA GLY A 68 -5.32 -12.16 -7.54
C GLY A 68 -3.84 -12.45 -7.85
N SER A 69 -3.02 -12.78 -6.87
CA SER A 69 -1.61 -13.14 -7.09
C SER A 69 -1.44 -14.64 -7.38
N ASN A 70 -0.22 -15.04 -7.76
CA ASN A 70 0.15 -16.45 -7.94
C ASN A 70 0.02 -17.28 -6.63
N ARG A 71 0.01 -16.62 -5.47
CA ARG A 71 -0.25 -17.23 -4.15
C ARG A 71 -1.72 -17.17 -3.74
N GLY A 72 -2.53 -16.41 -4.47
CA GLY A 72 -3.96 -16.25 -4.22
C GLY A 72 -4.82 -17.33 -4.90
N TRP A 73 -6.09 -17.00 -5.07
CA TRP A 73 -7.07 -17.92 -5.65
C TRP A 73 -6.86 -18.14 -7.15
N ILE A 74 -6.92 -17.06 -7.93
CA ILE A 74 -6.72 -17.08 -9.39
C ILE A 74 -5.75 -15.97 -9.73
N GLU A 75 -4.70 -16.28 -10.47
CA GLU A 75 -3.73 -15.31 -10.90
C GLU A 75 -4.34 -14.37 -11.95
N ALA A 76 -4.60 -13.14 -11.54
CA ALA A 76 -5.07 -12.09 -12.42
C ALA A 76 -3.88 -11.43 -13.15
N PRO A 77 -4.06 -10.95 -14.39
CA PRO A 77 -2.99 -10.32 -15.15
C PRO A 77 -2.51 -9.02 -14.51
N TYR A 78 -1.45 -8.47 -15.08
CA TYR A 78 -1.02 -7.10 -14.83
C TYR A 78 -1.34 -6.24 -16.05
N VAL A 79 -2.10 -5.19 -15.86
CA VAL A 79 -2.39 -4.18 -16.89
C VAL A 79 -1.21 -3.23 -16.99
N PRO A 80 -0.65 -2.99 -18.18
CA PRO A 80 0.47 -2.08 -18.33
C PRO A 80 0.04 -0.61 -18.14
N CYS A 81 0.88 0.17 -17.47
CA CYS A 81 0.71 1.62 -17.40
C CYS A 81 1.06 2.29 -18.75
N PRO A 82 0.40 3.43 -19.07
CA PRO A 82 -0.58 4.19 -18.29
C PRO A 82 -1.94 3.50 -18.21
N ALA A 83 -2.53 3.40 -17.01
CA ALA A 83 -3.78 2.69 -16.77
C ALA A 83 -4.77 3.52 -15.93
N GLY A 84 -6.04 3.39 -16.24
CA GLY A 84 -7.16 3.98 -15.51
C GLY A 84 -8.25 2.95 -15.23
N PHE A 85 -9.41 3.41 -14.76
CA PHE A 85 -10.53 2.53 -14.41
C PHE A 85 -10.98 1.62 -15.55
N ASP A 86 -11.08 2.14 -16.78
CA ASP A 86 -11.58 1.35 -17.91
C ASP A 86 -10.63 0.21 -18.25
N ASP A 87 -9.30 0.43 -18.17
CA ASP A 87 -8.31 -0.60 -18.43
C ASP A 87 -8.35 -1.70 -17.36
N VAL A 88 -8.48 -1.30 -16.10
CA VAL A 88 -8.60 -2.22 -14.95
C VAL A 88 -9.89 -3.03 -15.05
N THR A 89 -11.01 -2.38 -15.35
CA THR A 89 -12.32 -3.04 -15.46
C THR A 89 -12.35 -4.03 -16.63
N ALA A 90 -11.79 -3.66 -17.79
CA ALA A 90 -11.73 -4.54 -18.96
C ALA A 90 -10.89 -5.82 -18.73
N ALA A 91 -9.98 -5.80 -17.76
CA ALA A 91 -9.09 -6.91 -17.45
C ALA A 91 -9.48 -7.69 -16.16
N LEU A 92 -10.69 -7.50 -15.65
CA LEU A 92 -11.21 -8.28 -14.52
C LEU A 92 -11.19 -9.77 -14.82
N ILE A 93 -10.83 -10.57 -13.83
CA ILE A 93 -10.91 -12.04 -13.92
C ILE A 93 -12.12 -12.54 -13.16
N TRP A 94 -12.97 -13.29 -13.83
CA TRP A 94 -14.14 -13.91 -13.24
C TRP A 94 -13.80 -15.25 -12.60
N ALA A 95 -13.85 -15.30 -11.27
CA ALA A 95 -13.72 -16.55 -10.51
C ALA A 95 -15.04 -17.36 -10.52
N GLU A 96 -16.15 -16.65 -10.53
CA GLU A 96 -17.50 -17.16 -10.78
C GLU A 96 -18.16 -16.21 -11.76
N GLU A 97 -18.61 -16.73 -12.90
CA GLU A 97 -19.18 -15.94 -14.01
C GLU A 97 -20.25 -14.97 -13.52
N GLU A 98 -20.14 -13.69 -13.90
CA GLU A 98 -21.03 -12.60 -13.52
C GLU A 98 -21.26 -12.40 -12.00
N ARG A 99 -20.57 -13.14 -11.14
CA ARG A 99 -20.83 -13.18 -9.71
C ARG A 99 -19.65 -12.84 -8.82
N THR A 100 -18.44 -13.26 -9.18
CA THR A 100 -17.23 -12.99 -8.41
C THR A 100 -16.10 -12.62 -9.33
N ALA A 101 -15.64 -11.38 -9.23
CA ALA A 101 -14.54 -10.88 -10.01
C ALA A 101 -13.33 -10.50 -9.13
N ILE A 102 -12.15 -10.60 -9.72
CA ILE A 102 -10.88 -10.22 -9.12
C ILE A 102 -10.27 -9.08 -9.94
N VAL A 103 -9.90 -8.02 -9.27
CA VAL A 103 -9.25 -6.86 -9.87
C VAL A 103 -7.82 -7.23 -10.27
N PRO A 104 -7.38 -6.90 -11.51
CA PRO A 104 -6.00 -7.11 -11.95
C PRO A 104 -5.04 -6.16 -11.25
N GLY A 105 -3.76 -6.54 -11.21
CA GLY A 105 -2.70 -5.60 -10.81
C GLY A 105 -2.28 -4.67 -11.95
N LEU A 106 -1.31 -3.79 -11.69
CA LEU A 106 -0.67 -2.97 -12.71
C LEU A 106 0.82 -3.31 -12.83
N SER A 107 1.35 -3.08 -14.03
CA SER A 107 2.80 -3.15 -14.31
C SER A 107 3.29 -1.89 -15.02
N CYS A 108 4.58 -1.59 -14.88
CA CYS A 108 5.19 -0.50 -15.62
C CYS A 108 6.62 -0.84 -16.08
N ASP A 109 7.21 0.05 -16.88
CA ASP A 109 8.59 -0.03 -17.33
C ASP A 109 9.37 1.19 -16.78
N PRO A 110 10.58 1.02 -16.17
CA PRO A 110 11.27 -0.27 -15.94
C PRO A 110 10.43 -1.24 -15.09
N PRO A 111 10.72 -2.57 -15.16
CA PRO A 111 9.85 -3.60 -14.59
C PRO A 111 9.50 -3.37 -13.12
N ASP A 112 8.23 -3.14 -12.85
CA ASP A 112 7.64 -3.02 -11.52
C ASP A 112 6.18 -3.49 -11.55
N VAL A 113 5.66 -3.91 -10.40
CA VAL A 113 4.27 -4.38 -10.27
C VAL A 113 3.63 -3.90 -8.97
N MET A 114 2.32 -3.66 -9.01
CA MET A 114 1.50 -3.46 -7.81
C MET A 114 0.19 -4.22 -7.92
N ARG A 115 -0.39 -4.57 -6.76
CA ARG A 115 -1.66 -5.29 -6.70
C ARG A 115 -2.39 -4.98 -5.39
N GLY A 116 -3.54 -4.31 -5.55
CA GLY A 116 -4.37 -3.80 -4.46
C GLY A 116 -4.27 -2.28 -4.33
N GLU A 117 -3.07 -1.73 -4.39
CA GLU A 117 -2.83 -0.30 -4.27
C GLU A 117 -3.42 0.51 -5.44
N GLU A 118 -3.54 -0.08 -6.64
CA GLU A 118 -4.17 0.55 -7.81
C GLU A 118 -5.62 0.97 -7.54
N VAL A 119 -6.36 0.14 -6.79
CA VAL A 119 -7.75 0.44 -6.43
C VAL A 119 -7.83 1.66 -5.52
N GLN A 120 -6.91 1.75 -4.56
CA GLN A 120 -6.86 2.89 -3.64
C GLN A 120 -6.41 4.18 -4.35
N VAL A 121 -5.40 4.11 -5.22
CA VAL A 121 -4.89 5.29 -5.93
C VAL A 121 -5.94 5.84 -6.90
N LEU A 122 -6.55 4.99 -7.71
CA LEU A 122 -7.64 5.41 -8.60
C LEU A 122 -8.87 5.87 -7.81
N GLY A 123 -9.16 5.22 -6.68
CA GLY A 123 -10.26 5.61 -5.80
C GLY A 123 -10.04 6.94 -5.11
N ALA A 124 -8.82 7.28 -4.71
CA ALA A 124 -8.51 8.61 -4.18
C ALA A 124 -8.75 9.71 -5.24
N LEU A 125 -8.47 9.43 -6.51
CA LEU A 125 -8.79 10.31 -7.62
C LEU A 125 -10.32 10.45 -7.79
N GLU A 126 -11.06 9.34 -7.84
CA GLU A 126 -12.52 9.33 -7.98
C GLU A 126 -13.23 10.10 -6.86
N ALA A 127 -12.72 9.97 -5.63
CA ALA A 127 -13.24 10.68 -4.47
C ALA A 127 -12.81 12.17 -4.40
N GLY A 128 -12.01 12.67 -5.35
CA GLY A 128 -11.47 14.03 -5.33
C GLY A 128 -10.48 14.31 -4.18
N LEU A 129 -9.91 13.27 -3.59
CA LEU A 129 -8.91 13.37 -2.52
C LEU A 129 -7.53 13.75 -3.04
N VAL A 130 -7.25 13.39 -4.29
CA VAL A 130 -6.03 13.77 -5.04
C VAL A 130 -6.42 14.38 -6.39
N PRO A 131 -5.64 15.31 -6.96
CA PRO A 131 -5.88 15.85 -8.29
C PRO A 131 -5.46 14.85 -9.40
N GLU A 132 -5.87 15.16 -10.64
CA GLU A 132 -5.54 14.34 -11.82
C GLU A 132 -4.02 14.21 -12.09
N ASP A 133 -3.26 15.23 -11.72
CA ASP A 133 -1.79 15.24 -11.75
C ASP A 133 -1.28 15.27 -10.31
N ALA A 134 -0.73 14.17 -9.82
CA ALA A 134 -0.28 14.03 -8.44
C ALA A 134 0.89 13.06 -8.30
N LEU A 135 1.68 13.25 -7.24
CA LEU A 135 2.59 12.23 -6.73
C LEU A 135 1.97 11.64 -5.46
N VAL A 136 1.70 10.34 -5.49
CA VAL A 136 1.15 9.59 -4.35
C VAL A 136 2.23 8.69 -3.78
N CYS A 137 2.45 8.78 -2.47
CA CYS A 137 3.25 7.84 -1.68
C CYS A 137 2.29 6.90 -0.95
N HIS A 138 2.43 5.60 -1.17
CA HIS A 138 1.63 4.58 -0.50
C HIS A 138 2.54 3.69 0.36
N PRO A 139 2.82 4.10 1.62
CA PRO A 139 3.71 3.36 2.50
C PRO A 139 3.16 1.99 2.87
N GLY A 140 4.05 1.02 2.93
CA GLY A 140 3.75 -0.36 3.29
C GLY A 140 5.01 -1.19 3.41
N THR A 141 4.86 -2.51 3.45
CA THR A 141 5.99 -3.45 3.34
C THR A 141 6.82 -3.15 2.10
N HIS A 142 6.13 -2.92 0.98
CA HIS A 142 6.67 -2.46 -0.29
C HIS A 142 6.03 -1.10 -0.62
N ASN A 143 6.72 -0.01 -0.28
CA ASN A 143 6.22 1.34 -0.52
C ASN A 143 6.09 1.62 -2.02
N LYS A 144 4.99 2.24 -2.44
CA LYS A 144 4.75 2.64 -3.83
C LYS A 144 4.80 4.16 -3.96
N TRP A 145 5.57 4.61 -4.92
CA TRP A 145 5.53 6.00 -5.41
C TRP A 145 4.82 6.01 -6.75
N VAL A 146 3.63 6.57 -6.79
CA VAL A 146 2.75 6.53 -7.97
C VAL A 146 2.61 7.92 -8.55
N THR A 147 2.90 8.06 -9.84
CA THR A 147 2.66 9.28 -10.60
C THR A 147 1.30 9.18 -11.28
N LEU A 148 0.38 10.05 -10.89
CA LEU A 148 -0.86 10.30 -11.62
C LEU A 148 -0.64 11.40 -12.65
N LYS A 149 -1.18 11.21 -13.85
CA LYS A 149 -1.21 12.20 -14.92
C LYS A 149 -2.48 12.09 -15.74
N ALA A 150 -3.17 13.22 -15.89
CA ALA A 150 -4.45 13.30 -16.58
C ALA A 150 -5.44 12.22 -16.10
N GLY A 151 -5.51 12.00 -14.80
CA GLY A 151 -6.42 11.05 -14.17
C GLY A 151 -6.09 9.56 -14.38
N ARG A 152 -4.85 9.24 -14.77
CA ARG A 152 -4.38 7.85 -14.98
C ARG A 152 -3.12 7.60 -14.16
N ILE A 153 -2.90 6.37 -13.74
CA ILE A 153 -1.62 5.94 -13.20
C ILE A 153 -0.64 5.84 -14.38
N GLU A 154 0.23 6.84 -14.50
CA GLU A 154 1.21 6.91 -15.59
C GLU A 154 2.34 5.91 -15.38
N ARG A 155 2.85 5.86 -14.15
CA ARG A 155 3.92 4.96 -13.72
C ARG A 155 3.96 4.88 -12.21
N PHE A 156 4.69 3.91 -11.71
CA PHE A 156 5.01 3.79 -10.29
C PHE A 156 6.38 3.19 -10.08
N ARG A 157 6.87 3.30 -8.85
CA ARG A 157 8.11 2.70 -8.39
C ARG A 157 7.92 2.11 -7.00
N THR A 158 8.35 0.88 -6.82
CA THR A 158 8.34 0.18 -5.55
C THR A 158 9.66 0.33 -4.83
N VAL A 159 9.61 0.63 -3.54
CA VAL A 159 10.78 0.65 -2.65
C VAL A 159 10.51 -0.30 -1.47
N MET A 160 11.42 -1.20 -1.19
CA MET A 160 11.24 -2.26 -0.18
C MET A 160 11.53 -1.78 1.24
N THR A 161 11.16 -0.54 1.58
CA THR A 161 11.53 0.15 2.82
C THR A 161 11.03 -0.58 4.06
N GLY A 162 9.75 -0.96 4.08
CA GLY A 162 9.17 -1.68 5.22
C GLY A 162 9.72 -3.10 5.36
N GLU A 163 9.91 -3.83 4.25
CA GLU A 163 10.51 -5.16 4.28
C GLU A 163 11.97 -5.09 4.76
N MET A 164 12.75 -4.12 4.28
CA MET A 164 14.13 -3.92 4.71
C MET A 164 14.19 -3.66 6.22
N PHE A 165 13.34 -2.79 6.76
CA PHE A 165 13.28 -2.55 8.21
C PHE A 165 12.98 -3.84 8.97
N ASN A 166 11.98 -4.61 8.55
CA ASN A 166 11.63 -5.90 9.17
C ASN A 166 12.79 -6.93 9.12
N LEU A 167 13.52 -7.00 8.01
CA LEU A 167 14.68 -7.88 7.87
C LEU A 167 15.81 -7.44 8.80
N LEU A 168 16.08 -6.15 8.90
CA LEU A 168 17.08 -5.62 9.83
C LEU A 168 16.74 -5.93 11.28
N GLN A 169 15.48 -5.73 11.66
CA GLN A 169 15.00 -6.00 13.00
C GLN A 169 15.07 -7.48 13.39
N LYS A 170 14.76 -8.39 12.46
CA LYS A 170 14.67 -9.82 12.77
C LYS A 170 15.93 -10.62 12.48
N HIS A 171 16.73 -10.20 11.49
CA HIS A 171 17.77 -11.06 10.90
C HIS A 171 19.13 -10.38 10.70
N SER A 172 19.33 -9.16 11.25
CA SER A 172 20.59 -8.45 11.09
C SER A 172 21.35 -8.29 12.40
N ILE A 173 22.57 -7.75 12.29
CA ILE A 173 23.39 -7.33 13.43
C ILE A 173 22.75 -6.19 14.25
N LEU A 174 21.68 -5.57 13.75
CA LEU A 174 20.93 -4.54 14.44
C LEU A 174 19.75 -5.07 15.25
N SER A 175 19.44 -6.37 15.17
CA SER A 175 18.25 -6.94 15.81
C SER A 175 18.13 -6.66 17.30
N ASP A 176 19.25 -6.62 18.04
CA ASP A 176 19.25 -6.33 19.49
C ASP A 176 19.03 -4.82 19.81
N LEU A 177 19.01 -3.98 18.79
CA LEU A 177 18.88 -2.53 18.90
C LEU A 177 17.51 -2.01 18.41
N LEU A 178 16.80 -2.79 17.58
CA LEU A 178 15.55 -2.38 16.95
C LEU A 178 14.34 -3.03 17.63
N ASN A 179 13.32 -2.23 17.91
CA ASN A 179 12.04 -2.68 18.48
C ASN A 179 10.87 -2.37 17.53
N ASP A 180 9.63 -2.69 17.92
CA ASP A 180 8.43 -2.54 17.08
C ASP A 180 7.84 -1.12 17.13
N GLU A 181 8.17 -0.32 18.15
CA GLU A 181 7.63 1.02 18.33
C GLU A 181 8.50 2.05 17.63
N MET A 182 7.89 2.81 16.73
CA MET A 182 8.53 3.90 15.99
C MET A 182 7.83 5.23 16.29
N ALA A 183 8.62 6.24 16.64
CA ALA A 183 8.15 7.58 16.91
C ALA A 183 8.73 8.59 15.92
N VAL A 184 8.02 9.70 15.74
CA VAL A 184 8.55 10.87 15.05
C VAL A 184 9.19 11.78 16.09
N ASP A 185 10.45 11.54 16.37
CA ASP A 185 11.25 12.30 17.33
C ASP A 185 12.49 12.90 16.66
N GLU A 186 13.43 13.45 17.46
CA GLU A 186 14.66 14.02 16.95
C GLU A 186 15.57 12.97 16.31
N ALA A 187 15.64 11.75 16.88
CA ALA A 187 16.43 10.66 16.34
C ALA A 187 15.88 10.21 14.97
N PHE A 188 14.56 10.13 14.81
CA PHE A 188 13.93 9.88 13.51
C PHE A 188 14.30 10.98 12.51
N CYS A 189 14.16 12.25 12.88
CA CYS A 189 14.47 13.37 12.00
C CYS A 189 15.95 13.39 11.60
N ASP A 190 16.87 13.05 12.50
CA ASP A 190 18.30 12.92 12.19
C ASP A 190 18.56 11.77 11.21
N GLY A 191 17.90 10.64 11.40
CA GLY A 191 17.92 9.53 10.45
C GLY A 191 17.44 9.96 9.07
N VAL A 192 16.30 10.67 9.00
CA VAL A 192 15.76 11.19 7.73
C VAL A 192 16.76 12.11 7.03
N ARG A 193 17.34 13.09 7.75
CA ARG A 193 18.37 14.01 7.18
C ARG A 193 19.52 13.22 6.58
N ARG A 194 20.02 12.20 7.32
CA ARG A 194 21.12 11.35 6.86
C ARG A 194 20.74 10.54 5.62
N GLY A 195 19.53 9.98 5.59
CA GLY A 195 19.03 9.25 4.42
C GLY A 195 18.87 10.13 3.18
N LEU A 196 18.45 11.38 3.35
CA LEU A 196 18.31 12.37 2.28
C LEU A 196 19.64 12.76 1.62
N GLU A 197 20.78 12.66 2.32
CA GLU A 197 22.11 12.93 1.76
C GLU A 197 22.48 11.99 0.60
N GLY A 198 21.83 10.83 0.53
CA GLY A 198 21.95 9.91 -0.60
C GLY A 198 23.21 9.04 -0.61
N ASP A 199 23.90 8.96 0.52
CA ASP A 199 25.03 8.05 0.72
C ASP A 199 24.59 6.57 0.70
N ALA A 200 25.56 5.66 0.68
CA ALA A 200 25.30 4.24 0.69
C ALA A 200 24.56 3.79 1.97
N VAL A 201 23.27 3.53 1.89
CA VAL A 201 22.42 3.10 3.01
C VAL A 201 23.03 1.94 3.79
N THR A 202 23.69 0.99 3.11
CA THR A 202 24.34 -0.15 3.75
C THR A 202 25.50 0.23 4.67
N ALA A 203 26.24 1.30 4.34
CA ALA A 203 27.28 1.86 5.20
C ALA A 203 26.67 2.57 6.41
N GLU A 204 25.62 3.34 6.16
CA GLU A 204 24.91 4.09 7.21
C GLU A 204 24.22 3.19 8.22
N LEU A 205 23.67 2.06 7.79
CA LEU A 205 23.10 1.05 8.69
C LEU A 205 24.14 0.49 9.67
N PHE A 206 25.40 0.28 9.23
CA PHE A 206 26.45 -0.14 10.16
C PHE A 206 26.83 0.96 11.15
N SER A 207 26.72 2.23 10.75
CA SER A 207 27.00 3.36 11.62
C SER A 207 26.03 3.46 12.82
N VAL A 208 24.81 2.93 12.71
CA VAL A 208 23.87 2.83 13.84
C VAL A 208 24.48 2.02 14.97
N ARG A 209 24.95 0.79 14.66
CA ARG A 209 25.59 -0.06 15.65
C ARG A 209 26.88 0.55 16.21
N ALA A 210 27.72 1.07 15.33
CA ALA A 210 28.96 1.69 15.74
C ALA A 210 28.72 2.89 16.66
N GLY A 211 27.70 3.70 16.38
CA GLY A 211 27.29 4.82 17.21
C GLY A 211 26.90 4.41 18.63
N VAL A 212 26.13 3.34 18.78
CA VAL A 212 25.74 2.80 20.09
C VAL A 212 26.97 2.24 20.83
N LEU A 213 27.79 1.44 20.18
CA LEU A 213 29.00 0.86 20.79
C LEU A 213 30.01 1.91 21.27
N LEU A 214 30.11 3.03 20.58
CA LEU A 214 31.00 4.14 20.90
C LEU A 214 30.36 5.18 21.83
N GLY A 215 29.12 4.95 22.31
CA GLY A 215 28.40 5.90 23.16
C GLY A 215 28.04 7.23 22.49
N LYS A 216 28.02 7.27 21.13
CA LYS A 216 27.66 8.44 20.34
C LYS A 216 26.17 8.48 20.00
N ARG A 217 25.45 7.39 20.21
CA ARG A 217 24.00 7.24 20.06
C ARG A 217 23.47 6.42 21.22
N ARG A 218 22.33 6.82 21.80
CA ARG A 218 21.66 6.02 22.82
C ARG A 218 21.05 4.78 22.15
N LYS A 219 20.93 3.69 22.89
CA LYS A 219 20.31 2.45 22.38
C LYS A 219 18.84 2.68 22.04
N GLU A 220 18.16 3.46 22.83
CA GLU A 220 16.73 3.80 22.69
C GLU A 220 16.43 4.52 21.37
N ASP A 221 17.38 5.32 20.87
CA ASP A 221 17.23 6.09 19.63
C ASP A 221 17.47 5.27 18.36
N ALA A 222 17.96 4.02 18.50
CA ALA A 222 18.41 3.24 17.35
C ALA A 222 17.26 2.86 16.39
N THR A 223 16.08 2.56 16.92
CA THR A 223 14.90 2.22 16.13
C THR A 223 14.45 3.40 15.29
N ASP A 224 14.20 4.55 15.92
CA ASP A 224 13.68 5.73 15.27
C ASP A 224 14.67 6.28 14.23
N TYR A 225 15.95 6.32 14.59
CA TYR A 225 16.99 6.72 13.65
C TYR A 225 17.08 5.78 12.44
N THR A 226 17.02 4.47 12.64
CA THR A 226 17.11 3.49 11.53
C THR A 226 15.88 3.59 10.63
N SER A 227 14.69 3.75 11.20
CA SER A 227 13.47 4.00 10.46
C SER A 227 13.57 5.30 9.65
N GLY A 228 13.99 6.37 10.28
CA GLY A 228 14.23 7.67 9.64
C GLY A 228 15.25 7.59 8.50
N LEU A 229 16.35 6.87 8.69
CA LEU A 229 17.39 6.67 7.67
C LEU A 229 16.83 5.98 6.41
N LEU A 230 16.10 4.88 6.58
CA LEU A 230 15.52 4.15 5.46
C LEU A 230 14.44 4.96 4.75
N ILE A 231 13.54 5.60 5.50
CA ILE A 231 12.49 6.46 4.94
C ILE A 231 13.08 7.70 4.28
N GLY A 232 14.10 8.30 4.85
CA GLY A 232 14.82 9.45 4.27
C GLY A 232 15.47 9.10 2.93
N ALA A 233 16.12 7.94 2.83
CA ALA A 233 16.71 7.47 1.58
C ALA A 233 15.63 7.17 0.52
N ASP A 234 14.50 6.57 0.93
CA ASP A 234 13.35 6.33 0.07
C ASP A 234 12.77 7.65 -0.46
N VAL A 235 12.40 8.57 0.42
CA VAL A 235 11.89 9.90 0.08
C VAL A 235 12.88 10.64 -0.83
N GLY A 236 14.16 10.75 -0.45
CA GLY A 236 15.18 11.46 -1.21
C GLY A 236 15.37 10.91 -2.64
N SER A 237 15.23 9.59 -2.82
CA SER A 237 15.31 8.96 -4.14
C SER A 237 14.07 9.19 -5.01
N SER A 238 12.91 9.47 -4.39
CA SER A 238 11.60 9.48 -5.05
C SER A 238 11.08 10.88 -5.37
N ILE A 239 11.48 11.91 -4.60
CA ILE A 239 11.02 13.29 -4.80
C ILE A 239 11.94 14.14 -5.68
N ARG A 240 12.94 13.57 -6.32
CA ARG A 240 13.96 14.28 -7.11
C ARG A 240 13.40 15.16 -8.24
N HIS A 241 12.19 14.85 -8.70
CA HIS A 241 11.55 15.51 -9.83
C HIS A 241 10.23 16.15 -9.39
N GLY A 242 10.21 17.47 -9.27
CA GLY A 242 9.02 18.28 -8.98
C GLY A 242 8.98 18.83 -7.55
N ASP A 243 8.23 19.91 -7.37
CA ASP A 243 8.15 20.71 -6.12
C ASP A 243 6.75 20.63 -5.48
N GLY A 244 5.82 19.91 -6.10
CA GLY A 244 4.43 19.83 -5.68
C GLY A 244 4.22 19.06 -4.38
N MET A 245 3.02 19.16 -3.84
CA MET A 245 2.54 18.40 -2.69
C MET A 245 2.61 16.90 -2.97
N VAL A 246 2.95 16.10 -1.96
CA VAL A 246 2.90 14.65 -1.99
C VAL A 246 1.69 14.16 -1.20
N TYR A 247 0.89 13.31 -1.80
CA TYR A 247 -0.27 12.69 -1.16
C TYR A 247 0.16 11.36 -0.55
N VAL A 248 0.08 11.23 0.79
CA VAL A 248 0.53 10.04 1.51
C VAL A 248 -0.69 9.24 1.93
N MET A 249 -0.84 8.03 1.41
CA MET A 249 -2.05 7.21 1.59
C MET A 249 -1.70 5.84 2.17
N GLY A 250 -2.37 5.44 3.23
CA GLY A 250 -2.13 4.13 3.87
C GLY A 250 -2.56 4.11 5.33
N ARG A 251 -1.92 3.25 6.11
CA ARG A 251 -2.18 3.18 7.56
C ARG A 251 -1.64 4.42 8.27
N PRO A 252 -2.39 5.00 9.23
CA PRO A 252 -2.00 6.23 9.92
C PRO A 252 -0.60 6.20 10.56
N GLU A 253 -0.17 5.04 11.05
CA GLU A 253 1.14 4.88 11.68
C GLU A 253 2.27 5.11 10.65
N LEU A 254 2.08 4.67 9.41
CA LEU A 254 3.07 4.81 8.35
C LEU A 254 2.95 6.17 7.64
N THR A 255 1.73 6.65 7.38
CA THR A 255 1.54 7.94 6.69
C THR A 255 2.16 9.08 7.49
N ARG A 256 2.03 9.05 8.83
CA ARG A 256 2.65 10.02 9.73
C ARG A 256 4.19 10.05 9.62
N LEU A 257 4.84 8.87 9.53
CA LEU A 257 6.30 8.79 9.38
C LEU A 257 6.75 9.39 8.04
N TYR A 258 6.06 9.05 6.94
CA TYR A 258 6.39 9.59 5.62
C TYR A 258 6.04 11.08 5.49
N ALA A 259 4.94 11.55 6.07
CA ALA A 259 4.61 12.97 6.10
C ALA A 259 5.67 13.78 6.87
N ALA A 260 6.14 13.27 8.01
CA ALA A 260 7.23 13.88 8.76
C ALA A 260 8.55 13.91 7.96
N ALA A 261 8.90 12.79 7.31
CA ALA A 261 10.11 12.73 6.48
C ALA A 261 10.05 13.67 5.27
N LEU A 262 8.90 13.81 4.63
CA LEU A 262 8.66 14.80 3.58
C LEU A 262 8.82 16.22 4.10
N GLY A 263 8.30 16.52 5.30
CA GLY A 263 8.51 17.82 5.97
C GLY A 263 9.99 18.14 6.20
N VAL A 264 10.78 17.15 6.67
CA VAL A 264 12.24 17.30 6.82
C VAL A 264 12.92 17.53 5.47
N ALA A 265 12.41 16.93 4.40
CA ALA A 265 12.88 17.14 3.02
C ALA A 265 12.41 18.47 2.39
N GLY A 266 11.67 19.30 3.13
CA GLY A 266 11.13 20.58 2.63
C GLY A 266 9.95 20.40 1.66
N ARG A 267 9.23 19.28 1.72
CA ARG A 267 8.06 18.99 0.87
C ARG A 267 6.78 19.00 1.68
N GLU A 268 5.74 19.60 1.10
CA GLU A 268 4.40 19.51 1.66
C GLU A 268 3.81 18.11 1.45
N ALA A 269 3.17 17.59 2.50
CA ALA A 269 2.49 16.31 2.46
C ALA A 269 1.02 16.46 2.89
N LYS A 270 0.14 15.70 2.24
CA LYS A 270 -1.27 15.57 2.64
C LYS A 270 -1.58 14.10 2.87
N GLU A 271 -1.98 13.76 4.08
CA GLU A 271 -2.41 12.41 4.41
C GLU A 271 -3.80 12.13 3.84
N ILE A 272 -3.98 10.94 3.26
CA ILE A 272 -5.20 10.47 2.62
C ILE A 272 -5.68 9.20 3.32
N ASP A 273 -6.96 9.15 3.61
CA ASP A 273 -7.61 7.96 4.14
C ASP A 273 -7.64 6.84 3.08
N GLY A 274 -6.86 5.80 3.33
CA GLY A 274 -6.72 4.65 2.42
C GLY A 274 -7.98 3.79 2.33
N GLU A 275 -8.78 3.73 3.39
CA GLU A 275 -10.04 2.97 3.38
C GLU A 275 -11.11 3.69 2.56
N ALA A 276 -11.28 4.99 2.76
CA ALA A 276 -12.18 5.80 1.95
C ALA A 276 -11.78 5.77 0.46
N ALA A 277 -10.48 5.80 0.18
CA ALA A 277 -9.94 5.66 -1.17
C ALA A 277 -10.25 4.27 -1.76
N PHE A 278 -10.02 3.18 -1.01
CA PHE A 278 -10.35 1.83 -1.44
C PHE A 278 -11.85 1.69 -1.79
N LEU A 279 -12.72 2.13 -0.89
CA LEU A 279 -14.17 2.05 -1.08
C LEU A 279 -14.64 2.83 -2.30
N ALA A 280 -14.09 4.01 -2.55
CA ALA A 280 -14.40 4.80 -3.75
C ALA A 280 -13.94 4.07 -5.02
N GLY A 281 -12.72 3.52 -5.02
CA GLY A 281 -12.15 2.83 -6.17
C GLY A 281 -12.89 1.54 -6.52
N ILE A 282 -13.16 0.71 -5.54
CA ILE A 282 -13.86 -0.57 -5.76
C ILE A 282 -15.31 -0.35 -6.23
N GLN A 283 -15.99 0.70 -5.74
CA GLN A 283 -17.31 1.08 -6.19
C GLN A 283 -17.30 1.64 -7.63
N ALA A 284 -16.29 2.43 -7.98
CA ALA A 284 -16.12 2.93 -9.33
C ALA A 284 -15.87 1.81 -10.35
N ILE A 285 -15.12 0.76 -9.98
CA ILE A 285 -14.93 -0.45 -10.81
C ILE A 285 -16.26 -1.21 -10.92
N ALA A 286 -16.95 -1.46 -9.80
CA ALA A 286 -18.23 -2.18 -9.79
C ALA A 286 -19.31 -1.45 -10.62
N GLY A 287 -19.31 -0.13 -10.65
CA GLY A 287 -20.22 0.67 -11.47
C GLY A 287 -19.96 0.61 -12.98
N ARG A 288 -18.83 0.02 -13.40
CA ARG A 288 -18.44 -0.18 -14.82
C ARG A 288 -18.64 -1.63 -15.30
N ILE A 289 -19.02 -2.54 -14.41
CA ILE A 289 -19.44 -3.91 -14.72
C ILE A 289 -20.88 -3.91 -15.25
#